data_408913d6d74bacf46731bd58f4bd770c
#
_entry.id   408913d6d74bacf46731bd58f4bd770c
#
_cell.length_a   1.000
_cell.length_b   1.000
_cell.length_c   1.000
_cell.angle_alpha   90.00
_cell.angle_beta   90.00
_cell.angle_gamma   90.00
#
_symmetry.space_group_name_H-M   'P 1'
#
loop_
_entity.id
_entity.type
_entity.pdbx_description
1 polymer ?
#
loop_
_entity_poly.entity_id
_entity_poly.type
_entity_poly.pdbx_seq_one_letter_code
_entity_poly.pdbx_strand_id
1 'polypeptide(L)'
;MSKELGIKVTLKAALTLDGKIATASGHSKWITGEAARHKVHELRNKNDAVLVGINTVIADDPELTVRGIENGNSPVRIVLDSMARIPENSRIFQNDGTPVIIATGNKALSRKWPNLPDLKILTSPTVTPEITWILSELHKLGLKSLLVEGGSFTYASFLKSGAVERLVLFIGPKIIGGQEALSWCGELGVNQLDQALQIDISSITAVGEDWLIDAKIK
;
A
#
# COMPACT_ATOMS: atom_id res chain seq x y z
N MET A 1 15.00 -8.83 8.51
CA MET A 1 15.08 -7.42 8.03
C MET A 1 14.00 -6.52 8.61
N SER A 2 12.70 -6.75 8.45
CA SER A 2 11.65 -5.91 9.11
C SER A 2 11.73 -5.94 10.63
N LYS A 3 12.00 -7.10 11.23
CA LYS A 3 12.21 -7.24 12.68
C LYS A 3 13.38 -6.42 13.21
N GLU A 4 14.43 -6.24 12.43
CA GLU A 4 15.59 -5.42 12.78
C GLU A 4 15.30 -3.92 12.65
N LEU A 5 14.37 -3.53 11.75
CA LEU A 5 13.96 -2.14 11.55
C LEU A 5 12.83 -1.71 12.50
N GLY A 6 12.27 -2.63 13.32
CA GLY A 6 11.28 -2.32 14.34
C GLY A 6 9.89 -1.91 13.80
N ILE A 7 9.61 -2.09 12.51
CA ILE A 7 8.30 -1.81 11.89
C ILE A 7 7.70 -3.11 11.36
N LYS A 8 6.48 -3.41 11.77
CA LYS A 8 5.69 -4.52 11.22
C LYS A 8 5.03 -4.10 9.91
N VAL A 9 5.34 -4.77 8.81
CA VAL A 9 4.78 -4.46 7.50
C VAL A 9 3.72 -5.49 7.11
N THR A 10 2.48 -5.00 6.94
CA THR A 10 1.36 -5.77 6.38
C THR A 10 1.08 -5.28 4.96
N LEU A 11 1.10 -6.16 3.97
CA LEU A 11 0.67 -5.87 2.63
C LEU A 11 -0.78 -6.31 2.46
N LYS A 12 -1.65 -5.39 2.02
CA LYS A 12 -3.06 -5.67 1.74
C LYS A 12 -3.37 -5.41 0.28
N ALA A 13 -3.94 -6.41 -0.40
CA ALA A 13 -4.46 -6.23 -1.75
C ALA A 13 -5.92 -6.68 -1.86
N ALA A 14 -6.67 -6.03 -2.78
CA ALA A 14 -7.97 -6.50 -3.24
C ALA A 14 -7.83 -6.86 -4.73
N LEU A 15 -8.11 -8.11 -5.06
CA LEU A 15 -7.85 -8.66 -6.38
C LEU A 15 -9.01 -9.55 -6.85
N THR A 16 -9.09 -9.77 -8.14
CA THR A 16 -9.99 -10.74 -8.75
C THR A 16 -9.48 -12.17 -8.56
N LEU A 17 -10.30 -13.17 -8.83
CA LEU A 17 -9.92 -14.58 -8.72
C LEU A 17 -8.72 -14.94 -9.62
N ASP A 18 -8.58 -14.25 -10.75
CA ASP A 18 -7.44 -14.37 -11.67
C ASP A 18 -6.28 -13.41 -11.37
N GLY A 19 -6.24 -12.81 -10.17
CA GLY A 19 -5.12 -12.04 -9.65
C GLY A 19 -4.97 -10.62 -10.20
N LYS A 20 -6.04 -10.00 -10.69
CA LYS A 20 -6.00 -8.65 -11.25
C LYS A 20 -6.49 -7.60 -10.25
N ILE A 21 -5.88 -6.41 -10.27
CA ILE A 21 -6.27 -5.24 -9.46
C ILE A 21 -6.88 -4.12 -10.29
N ALA A 22 -6.81 -4.20 -11.61
CA ALA A 22 -7.48 -3.30 -12.53
C ALA A 22 -7.56 -3.95 -13.93
N THR A 23 -8.49 -3.45 -14.75
CA THR A 23 -8.54 -3.76 -16.19
C THR A 23 -7.36 -3.13 -16.93
N ALA A 24 -7.18 -3.47 -18.20
CA ALA A 24 -6.18 -2.84 -19.08
C ALA A 24 -6.37 -1.31 -19.20
N SER A 25 -7.61 -0.82 -19.10
CA SER A 25 -7.94 0.62 -19.09
C SER A 25 -7.75 1.30 -17.73
N GLY A 26 -7.30 0.55 -16.69
CA GLY A 26 -7.08 1.06 -15.34
C GLY A 26 -8.31 1.10 -14.44
N HIS A 27 -9.48 0.58 -14.89
CA HIS A 27 -10.68 0.56 -14.06
C HIS A 27 -10.55 -0.48 -12.94
N SER A 28 -10.61 -0.05 -11.67
CA SER A 28 -10.34 -0.85 -10.46
C SER A 28 -11.55 -0.97 -9.51
N LYS A 29 -12.62 -0.19 -9.69
CA LYS A 29 -13.76 -0.10 -8.76
C LYS A 29 -14.99 -0.82 -9.34
N TRP A 30 -15.66 -1.71 -8.58
CA TRP A 30 -15.25 -2.30 -7.29
C TRP A 30 -14.89 -3.75 -7.51
N ILE A 31 -13.70 -4.18 -7.13
CA ILE A 31 -13.28 -5.58 -7.22
C ILE A 31 -13.97 -6.40 -6.12
N THR A 32 -13.95 -5.89 -4.90
CA THR A 32 -14.51 -6.55 -3.71
C THR A 32 -15.73 -5.82 -3.18
N GLY A 33 -16.55 -6.54 -2.39
CA GLY A 33 -17.80 -6.05 -1.81
C GLY A 33 -17.61 -5.13 -0.61
N GLU A 34 -18.73 -4.70 -0.01
CA GLU A 34 -18.73 -3.75 1.10
C GLU A 34 -18.12 -4.32 2.37
N ALA A 35 -18.41 -5.60 2.68
CA ALA A 35 -17.86 -6.26 3.86
C ALA A 35 -16.32 -6.30 3.84
N ALA A 36 -15.70 -6.58 2.68
CA ALA A 36 -14.26 -6.52 2.52
C ALA A 36 -13.72 -5.10 2.69
N ARG A 37 -14.40 -4.08 2.12
CA ARG A 37 -14.00 -2.69 2.31
C ARG A 37 -14.09 -2.25 3.77
N HIS A 38 -15.09 -2.71 4.52
CA HIS A 38 -15.17 -2.46 5.97
C HIS A 38 -13.97 -3.07 6.71
N LYS A 39 -13.57 -4.30 6.36
CA LYS A 39 -12.35 -4.93 6.91
C LYS A 39 -11.07 -4.14 6.61
N VAL A 40 -10.99 -3.46 5.46
CA VAL A 40 -9.86 -2.57 5.16
C VAL A 40 -9.82 -1.39 6.13
N HIS A 41 -10.95 -0.80 6.48
CA HIS A 41 -10.99 0.26 7.51
C HIS A 41 -10.58 -0.25 8.89
N GLU A 42 -10.93 -1.49 9.28
CA GLU A 42 -10.41 -2.13 10.49
C GLU A 42 -8.87 -2.30 10.44
N LEU A 43 -8.33 -2.69 9.28
CA LEU A 43 -6.87 -2.82 9.11
C LEU A 43 -6.18 -1.47 9.24
N ARG A 44 -6.71 -0.42 8.63
CA ARG A 44 -6.17 0.94 8.77
C ARG A 44 -6.17 1.40 10.23
N ASN A 45 -7.29 1.18 10.93
CA ASN A 45 -7.42 1.55 12.35
C ASN A 45 -6.44 0.83 13.28
N LYS A 46 -5.91 -0.33 12.86
CA LYS A 46 -4.94 -1.15 13.62
C LYS A 46 -3.47 -0.86 13.29
N ASN A 47 -3.20 0.03 12.34
CA ASN A 47 -1.84 0.36 11.91
C ASN A 47 -1.53 1.83 12.16
N ASP A 48 -0.29 2.13 12.51
CA ASP A 48 0.16 3.52 12.74
C ASP A 48 0.21 4.31 11.43
N ALA A 49 0.47 3.63 10.31
CA ALA A 49 0.57 4.26 9.00
C ALA A 49 -0.03 3.39 7.88
N VAL A 50 -0.51 4.06 6.84
CA VAL A 50 -0.94 3.46 5.56
C VAL A 50 -0.13 4.05 4.41
N LEU A 51 0.35 3.20 3.51
CA LEU A 51 1.21 3.60 2.41
C LEU A 51 0.65 3.15 1.06
N VAL A 52 0.69 4.04 0.09
CA VAL A 52 0.40 3.77 -1.32
C VAL A 52 1.50 4.32 -2.23
N GLY A 53 1.62 3.76 -3.43
CA GLY A 53 2.43 4.35 -4.48
C GLY A 53 1.71 5.50 -5.18
N ILE A 54 2.46 6.42 -5.78
CA ILE A 54 1.92 7.60 -6.49
C ILE A 54 0.91 7.24 -7.58
N ASN A 55 1.11 6.13 -8.29
CA ASN A 55 0.18 5.71 -9.35
C ASN A 55 -1.22 5.39 -8.80
N THR A 56 -1.32 4.87 -7.57
CA THR A 56 -2.60 4.68 -6.87
C THR A 56 -3.27 6.01 -6.54
N VAL A 57 -2.49 7.02 -6.13
CA VAL A 57 -3.05 8.37 -5.87
C VAL A 57 -3.57 8.99 -7.15
N ILE A 58 -2.82 8.91 -8.25
CA ILE A 58 -3.22 9.48 -9.55
C ILE A 58 -4.47 8.78 -10.11
N ALA A 59 -4.57 7.45 -9.95
CA ALA A 59 -5.68 6.67 -10.49
C ALA A 59 -6.98 6.77 -9.66
N ASP A 60 -6.86 6.71 -8.35
CA ASP A 60 -8.00 6.51 -7.45
C ASP A 60 -8.34 7.72 -6.57
N ASP A 61 -7.41 8.68 -6.45
CA ASP A 61 -7.46 9.84 -5.54
C ASP A 61 -8.00 9.48 -4.15
N PRO A 62 -7.32 8.57 -3.42
CA PRO A 62 -7.82 8.02 -2.18
C PRO A 62 -7.62 8.97 -1.00
N GLU A 63 -8.55 8.94 -0.03
CA GLU A 63 -8.40 9.66 1.24
C GLU A 63 -7.52 8.93 2.24
N LEU A 64 -7.47 7.59 2.19
CA LEU A 64 -6.76 6.69 3.11
C LEU A 64 -7.18 6.83 4.59
N THR A 65 -8.36 7.36 4.84
CA THR A 65 -8.93 7.54 6.18
C THR A 65 -9.62 6.29 6.70
N VAL A 66 -9.92 6.25 7.99
CA VAL A 66 -10.79 5.25 8.62
C VAL A 66 -12.21 5.77 8.62
N ARG A 67 -13.17 4.93 8.18
CA ARG A 67 -14.60 5.24 8.15
C ARG A 67 -15.39 4.04 8.65
N GLY A 68 -16.53 4.30 9.29
CA GLY A 68 -17.44 3.23 9.75
C GLY A 68 -16.90 2.41 10.92
N ILE A 69 -15.86 2.88 11.62
CA ILE A 69 -15.32 2.28 12.84
C ILE A 69 -15.58 3.26 13.99
N GLU A 70 -16.29 2.81 15.01
CA GLU A 70 -16.55 3.62 16.20
C GLU A 70 -15.24 3.96 16.92
N ASN A 71 -15.02 5.24 17.23
CA ASN A 71 -13.78 5.77 17.80
C ASN A 71 -12.51 5.41 16.98
N GLY A 72 -12.67 5.21 15.65
CA GLY A 72 -11.56 4.85 14.77
C GLY A 72 -10.60 6.02 14.54
N ASN A 73 -9.30 5.74 14.59
CA ASN A 73 -8.24 6.68 14.29
C ASN A 73 -7.69 6.44 12.89
N SER A 74 -7.57 7.49 12.09
CA SER A 74 -6.92 7.41 10.78
C SER A 74 -5.40 7.32 10.95
N PRO A 75 -4.73 6.37 10.26
CA PRO A 75 -3.29 6.23 10.32
C PRO A 75 -2.59 7.37 9.57
N VAL A 76 -1.31 7.61 9.87
CA VAL A 76 -0.45 8.50 9.06
C VAL A 76 -0.49 8.05 7.60
N ARG A 77 -0.80 8.97 6.69
CA ARG A 77 -0.89 8.70 5.25
C ARG A 77 0.47 8.86 4.59
N ILE A 78 0.92 7.85 3.85
CA ILE A 78 2.25 7.87 3.22
C ILE A 78 2.10 7.63 1.72
N VAL A 79 2.76 8.47 0.92
CA VAL A 79 2.84 8.29 -0.54
C VAL A 79 4.29 8.08 -0.95
N LEU A 80 4.55 7.01 -1.69
CA LEU A 80 5.81 6.83 -2.41
C LEU A 80 5.74 7.55 -3.75
N ASP A 81 6.46 8.65 -3.88
CA ASP A 81 6.46 9.48 -5.07
C ASP A 81 7.87 9.97 -5.42
N SER A 82 8.69 9.09 -5.96
CA SER A 82 10.11 9.35 -6.27
C SER A 82 10.34 10.63 -7.07
N MET A 83 9.38 11.01 -7.92
CA MET A 83 9.49 12.15 -8.86
C MET A 83 8.58 13.32 -8.49
N ALA A 84 7.95 13.29 -7.33
CA ALA A 84 7.02 14.33 -6.86
C ALA A 84 5.90 14.66 -7.88
N ARG A 85 5.19 13.63 -8.36
CA ARG A 85 4.12 13.74 -9.35
C ARG A 85 2.73 13.93 -8.76
N ILE A 86 2.60 13.85 -7.42
CA ILE A 86 1.30 13.95 -6.74
C ILE A 86 0.60 15.27 -7.10
N PRO A 87 -0.66 15.25 -7.56
CA PRO A 87 -1.41 16.46 -7.83
C PRO A 87 -1.63 17.30 -6.55
N GLU A 88 -1.56 18.64 -6.67
CA GLU A 88 -1.71 19.53 -5.51
C GLU A 88 -3.10 19.49 -4.88
N ASN A 89 -4.13 19.17 -5.69
CA ASN A 89 -5.52 19.05 -5.26
C ASN A 89 -5.91 17.63 -4.84
N SER A 90 -4.95 16.70 -4.67
CA SER A 90 -5.25 15.32 -4.24
C SER A 90 -5.95 15.30 -2.89
N ARG A 91 -6.96 14.45 -2.76
CA ARG A 91 -7.76 14.28 -1.53
C ARG A 91 -6.92 13.85 -0.33
N ILE A 92 -5.77 13.26 -0.54
CA ILE A 92 -4.83 12.91 0.53
C ILE A 92 -4.32 14.13 1.30
N PHE A 93 -4.35 15.32 0.70
CA PHE A 93 -3.96 16.59 1.34
C PHE A 93 -5.10 17.27 2.10
N GLN A 94 -6.26 16.64 2.23
CA GLN A 94 -7.35 17.19 3.04
C GLN A 94 -6.86 17.45 4.47
N ASN A 95 -7.11 18.68 4.94
CA ASN A 95 -6.74 19.11 6.28
C ASN A 95 -7.76 18.60 7.30
N ASP A 96 -7.67 17.31 7.61
CA ASP A 96 -8.52 16.60 8.58
C ASP A 96 -7.78 16.26 9.89
N GLY A 97 -6.61 16.86 10.10
CA GLY A 97 -5.74 16.61 11.26
C GLY A 97 -4.93 15.29 11.16
N THR A 98 -5.05 14.55 10.05
CA THR A 98 -4.27 13.32 9.86
C THR A 98 -2.94 13.65 9.16
N PRO A 99 -1.78 13.30 9.74
CA PRO A 99 -0.48 13.58 9.12
C PRO A 99 -0.31 12.92 7.75
N VAL A 100 0.39 13.63 6.85
CA VAL A 100 0.75 13.15 5.51
C VAL A 100 2.26 13.14 5.35
N ILE A 101 2.81 12.05 4.87
CA ILE A 101 4.24 11.92 4.55
C ILE A 101 4.37 11.62 3.06
N ILE A 102 5.16 12.41 2.35
CA ILE A 102 5.57 12.09 0.98
C ILE A 102 7.03 11.64 0.99
N ALA A 103 7.27 10.40 0.60
CA ALA A 103 8.62 9.88 0.43
C ALA A 103 9.05 10.06 -1.03
N THR A 104 10.04 10.91 -1.27
CA THR A 104 10.47 11.34 -2.60
C THR A 104 11.95 11.08 -2.83
N GLY A 105 12.37 11.02 -4.10
CA GLY A 105 13.77 10.93 -4.49
C GLY A 105 14.45 12.30 -4.52
N ASN A 106 15.79 12.30 -4.61
CA ASN A 106 16.60 13.53 -4.62
C ASN A 106 16.39 14.43 -5.84
N LYS A 107 15.83 13.92 -6.93
CA LYS A 107 15.48 14.75 -8.11
C LYS A 107 14.23 15.60 -7.92
N ALA A 108 13.47 15.37 -6.86
CA ALA A 108 12.24 16.10 -6.55
C ALA A 108 12.46 17.35 -5.66
N LEU A 109 13.70 17.71 -5.36
CA LEU A 109 14.07 18.81 -4.45
C LEU A 109 13.54 20.19 -4.87
N SER A 110 13.30 20.41 -6.17
CA SER A 110 12.82 21.70 -6.69
C SER A 110 11.30 21.90 -6.59
N ARG A 111 10.55 20.86 -6.19
CA ARG A 111 9.10 20.94 -6.08
C ARG A 111 8.70 21.83 -4.89
N LYS A 112 7.78 22.75 -5.13
CA LYS A 112 7.07 23.46 -4.07
C LYS A 112 5.92 22.59 -3.57
N TRP A 113 5.84 22.40 -2.26
CA TRP A 113 4.81 21.60 -1.61
C TRP A 113 3.71 22.50 -1.02
N PRO A 114 2.47 22.01 -0.87
CA PRO A 114 1.43 22.71 -0.14
C PRO A 114 1.88 23.07 1.27
N ASN A 115 1.56 24.27 1.73
CA ASN A 115 1.84 24.67 3.11
C ASN A 115 0.76 24.12 4.03
N LEU A 116 0.93 22.88 4.47
CA LEU A 116 0.03 22.19 5.39
C LEU A 116 0.78 21.85 6.68
N PRO A 117 0.17 22.07 7.87
CA PRO A 117 0.85 21.90 9.17
C PRO A 117 1.31 20.45 9.40
N ASP A 118 0.56 19.46 8.87
CA ASP A 118 0.79 18.04 9.08
C ASP A 118 1.44 17.36 7.88
N LEU A 119 2.00 18.12 6.92
CA LEU A 119 2.72 17.58 5.77
C LEU A 119 4.21 17.49 6.04
N LYS A 120 4.77 16.28 5.90
CA LYS A 120 6.20 16.02 6.00
C LYS A 120 6.74 15.44 4.70
N ILE A 121 7.85 15.98 4.22
CA ILE A 121 8.56 15.47 3.05
C ILE A 121 9.82 14.73 3.51
N LEU A 122 9.93 13.47 3.13
CA LEU A 122 11.13 12.66 3.33
C LEU A 122 11.84 12.55 1.97
N THR A 123 13.00 13.19 1.85
CA THR A 123 13.78 13.14 0.62
C THR A 123 14.91 12.13 0.75
N SER A 124 14.84 11.08 -0.07
CA SER A 124 15.89 10.05 -0.15
C SER A 124 17.19 10.61 -0.73
N PRO A 125 18.36 10.11 -0.33
CA PRO A 125 19.62 10.43 -0.97
C PRO A 125 19.72 9.89 -2.40
N THR A 126 18.85 8.94 -2.77
CA THR A 126 18.80 8.30 -4.10
C THR A 126 17.63 8.83 -4.94
N VAL A 127 17.66 8.57 -6.26
CA VAL A 127 16.57 8.96 -7.19
C VAL A 127 15.27 8.22 -6.85
N THR A 128 15.38 6.95 -6.50
CA THR A 128 14.25 6.13 -6.07
C THR A 128 14.47 5.72 -4.62
N PRO A 129 13.59 6.12 -3.68
CA PRO A 129 13.72 5.72 -2.28
C PRO A 129 13.74 4.20 -2.12
N GLU A 130 14.73 3.68 -1.43
CA GLU A 130 14.79 2.26 -1.07
C GLU A 130 13.82 1.98 0.07
N ILE A 131 13.16 0.80 0.04
CA ILE A 131 12.18 0.43 1.07
C ILE A 131 12.82 0.38 2.46
N THR A 132 14.03 -0.10 2.59
CA THR A 132 14.79 -0.15 3.85
C THR A 132 15.04 1.24 4.42
N TRP A 133 15.41 2.21 3.57
CA TRP A 133 15.57 3.60 3.97
C TRP A 133 14.23 4.20 4.44
N ILE A 134 13.14 3.98 3.69
CA ILE A 134 11.81 4.46 4.07
C ILE A 134 11.43 3.93 5.45
N LEU A 135 11.54 2.62 5.68
CA LEU A 135 11.20 2.00 6.95
C LEU A 135 12.04 2.55 8.11
N SER A 136 13.34 2.79 7.87
CA SER A 136 14.22 3.44 8.86
C SER A 136 13.74 4.84 9.21
N GLU A 137 13.38 5.68 8.23
CA GLU A 137 12.87 7.03 8.48
C GLU A 137 11.51 7.00 9.21
N LEU A 138 10.61 6.09 8.85
CA LEU A 138 9.33 5.92 9.53
C LEU A 138 9.52 5.45 10.99
N HIS A 139 10.47 4.55 11.23
CA HIS A 139 10.81 4.12 12.59
C HIS A 139 11.33 5.27 13.46
N LYS A 140 12.20 6.15 12.91
CA LYS A 140 12.68 7.37 13.60
C LYS A 140 11.54 8.33 13.98
N LEU A 141 10.41 8.27 13.23
CA LEU A 141 9.19 9.03 13.55
C LEU A 141 8.31 8.32 14.59
N GLY A 142 8.73 7.18 15.14
CA GLY A 142 8.00 6.43 16.16
C GLY A 142 6.93 5.48 15.62
N LEU A 143 6.80 5.33 14.31
CA LEU A 143 5.84 4.41 13.68
C LEU A 143 6.33 2.98 13.85
N LYS A 144 5.45 2.06 14.26
CA LYS A 144 5.76 0.65 14.56
C LYS A 144 5.03 -0.33 13.65
N SER A 145 4.01 0.12 12.93
CA SER A 145 3.22 -0.71 12.03
C SER A 145 2.85 0.05 10.75
N LEU A 146 2.96 -0.63 9.61
CA LEU A 146 2.70 -0.09 8.29
C LEU A 146 1.78 -1.01 7.50
N LEU A 147 0.67 -0.47 7.01
CA LEU A 147 -0.21 -1.10 6.05
C LEU A 147 0.12 -0.59 4.64
N VAL A 148 0.56 -1.48 3.74
CA VAL A 148 0.81 -1.17 2.34
C VAL A 148 -0.42 -1.55 1.52
N GLU A 149 -1.10 -0.55 0.90
CA GLU A 149 -2.41 -0.77 0.26
C GLU A 149 -2.42 -0.57 -1.25
N GLY A 150 -1.32 -0.26 -1.88
CA GLY A 150 -1.54 -0.02 -3.28
C GLY A 150 -0.39 0.17 -4.21
N GLY A 151 -0.70 -0.30 -5.40
CA GLY A 151 0.12 -0.29 -6.59
C GLY A 151 0.96 -1.55 -6.76
N SER A 152 0.77 -2.21 -7.89
CA SER A 152 1.50 -3.43 -8.28
C SER A 152 3.03 -3.29 -8.10
N PHE A 153 3.59 -2.15 -8.52
CA PHE A 153 5.02 -1.84 -8.34
C PHE A 153 5.40 -1.66 -6.87
N THR A 154 4.54 -1.02 -6.08
CA THR A 154 4.78 -0.83 -4.65
C THR A 154 4.81 -2.17 -3.92
N TYR A 155 3.85 -3.05 -4.22
CA TYR A 155 3.82 -4.41 -3.68
C TYR A 155 5.09 -5.18 -4.04
N ALA A 156 5.49 -5.17 -5.31
CA ALA A 156 6.72 -5.84 -5.76
C ALA A 156 7.97 -5.29 -5.05
N SER A 157 8.07 -3.97 -4.87
CA SER A 157 9.20 -3.35 -4.17
C SER A 157 9.30 -3.78 -2.71
N PHE A 158 8.16 -3.81 -2.00
CA PHE A 158 8.12 -4.29 -0.62
C PHE A 158 8.43 -5.80 -0.51
N LEU A 159 7.90 -6.63 -1.41
CA LEU A 159 8.20 -8.06 -1.44
C LEU A 159 9.68 -8.33 -1.74
N LYS A 160 10.26 -7.66 -2.74
CA LYS A 160 11.70 -7.74 -3.06
C LYS A 160 12.60 -7.34 -1.90
N SER A 161 12.19 -6.37 -1.11
CA SER A 161 12.98 -5.90 0.04
C SER A 161 13.01 -6.91 1.20
N GLY A 162 12.16 -7.95 1.19
CA GLY A 162 12.02 -8.90 2.30
C GLY A 162 11.45 -8.29 3.58
N ALA A 163 10.82 -7.10 3.49
CA ALA A 163 10.28 -6.39 4.65
C ALA A 163 8.84 -6.79 5.02
N VAL A 164 8.13 -7.48 4.14
CA VAL A 164 6.73 -7.87 4.36
C VAL A 164 6.67 -9.07 5.29
N GLU A 165 5.95 -8.94 6.41
CA GLU A 165 5.72 -10.03 7.36
C GLU A 165 4.37 -10.72 7.14
N ARG A 166 3.35 -9.95 6.74
CA ARG A 166 1.97 -10.43 6.60
C ARG A 166 1.36 -10.00 5.29
N LEU A 167 0.64 -10.93 4.67
CA LEU A 167 -0.19 -10.69 3.49
C LEU A 167 -1.66 -10.79 3.89
N VAL A 168 -2.47 -9.83 3.46
CA VAL A 168 -3.93 -9.81 3.62
C VAL A 168 -4.53 -9.60 2.24
N LEU A 169 -5.01 -10.67 1.62
CA LEU A 169 -5.52 -10.65 0.26
C LEU A 169 -7.05 -10.83 0.27
N PHE A 170 -7.78 -9.86 -0.28
CA PHE A 170 -9.21 -9.98 -0.52
C PHE A 170 -9.43 -10.37 -1.97
N ILE A 171 -10.07 -11.51 -2.19
CA ILE A 171 -10.34 -12.06 -3.52
C ILE A 171 -11.82 -11.90 -3.81
N GLY A 172 -12.13 -11.01 -4.76
CA GLY A 172 -13.50 -10.83 -5.28
C GLY A 172 -13.89 -11.94 -6.26
N PRO A 173 -15.18 -12.33 -6.31
CA PRO A 173 -15.67 -13.40 -7.20
C PRO A 173 -15.82 -12.90 -8.65
N LYS A 174 -14.70 -12.41 -9.21
CA LYS A 174 -14.62 -11.83 -10.56
C LYS A 174 -13.40 -12.35 -11.31
N ILE A 175 -13.52 -12.38 -12.62
CA ILE A 175 -12.42 -12.68 -13.55
C ILE A 175 -12.36 -11.53 -14.56
N ILE A 176 -11.21 -10.90 -14.72
CA ILE A 176 -10.97 -9.83 -15.69
C ILE A 176 -10.29 -10.38 -16.95
N GLY A 177 -9.30 -11.26 -16.80
CA GLY A 177 -8.49 -11.74 -17.90
C GLY A 177 -7.59 -10.66 -18.51
N GLY A 178 -7.03 -10.95 -19.70
CA GLY A 178 -6.20 -10.01 -20.47
C GLY A 178 -4.76 -9.89 -19.99
N GLN A 179 -3.80 -9.91 -20.94
CA GLN A 179 -2.37 -9.75 -20.63
C GLN A 179 -2.05 -8.36 -20.08
N GLU A 180 -2.70 -7.32 -20.61
CA GLU A 180 -2.52 -5.91 -20.21
C GLU A 180 -3.27 -5.54 -18.94
N ALA A 181 -4.13 -6.42 -18.42
CA ALA A 181 -4.81 -6.17 -17.14
C ALA A 181 -3.81 -6.22 -15.99
N LEU A 182 -3.84 -5.23 -15.12
CA LEU A 182 -2.83 -5.03 -14.08
C LEU A 182 -2.88 -6.14 -13.04
N SER A 183 -1.80 -6.91 -12.94
CA SER A 183 -1.64 -7.92 -11.89
C SER A 183 -1.43 -7.27 -10.52
N TRP A 184 -1.86 -7.95 -9.47
CA TRP A 184 -1.73 -7.44 -8.10
C TRP A 184 -0.27 -7.22 -7.69
N CYS A 185 0.63 -8.10 -8.16
CA CYS A 185 2.06 -8.00 -7.89
C CYS A 185 2.81 -7.78 -9.20
N GLY A 186 3.72 -6.82 -9.20
CA GLY A 186 4.63 -6.57 -10.32
C GLY A 186 5.77 -7.58 -10.38
N GLU A 187 6.71 -7.31 -11.25
CA GLU A 187 7.87 -8.16 -11.51
C GLU A 187 8.73 -8.37 -10.25
N LEU A 188 8.94 -9.62 -9.86
CA LEU A 188 9.79 -10.02 -8.73
C LEU A 188 11.19 -10.51 -9.16
N GLY A 189 11.40 -10.76 -10.46
CA GLY A 189 12.65 -11.32 -10.98
C GLY A 189 12.76 -12.83 -10.80
N VAL A 190 11.64 -13.52 -10.56
CA VAL A 190 11.59 -14.98 -10.41
C VAL A 190 11.60 -15.63 -11.79
N ASN A 191 12.63 -16.42 -12.10
CA ASN A 191 12.78 -17.13 -13.36
C ASN A 191 12.52 -18.65 -13.23
N GLN A 192 12.62 -19.18 -12.02
CA GLN A 192 12.38 -20.59 -11.71
C GLN A 192 11.46 -20.70 -10.49
N LEU A 193 10.63 -21.74 -10.45
CA LEU A 193 9.61 -21.87 -9.41
C LEU A 193 10.19 -22.02 -7.99
N ASP A 194 11.36 -22.59 -7.86
CA ASP A 194 12.10 -22.72 -6.59
C ASP A 194 12.58 -21.37 -6.01
N GLN A 195 12.67 -20.33 -6.85
CA GLN A 195 12.99 -18.95 -6.45
C GLN A 195 11.75 -18.18 -5.97
N ALA A 196 10.55 -18.75 -6.12
CA ALA A 196 9.31 -18.09 -5.72
C ALA A 196 9.26 -17.85 -4.21
N LEU A 197 8.73 -16.69 -3.80
CA LEU A 197 8.48 -16.41 -2.40
C LEU A 197 7.50 -17.44 -1.82
N GLN A 198 7.92 -18.11 -0.76
CA GLN A 198 7.11 -19.07 -0.06
C GLN A 198 6.25 -18.36 0.99
N ILE A 199 4.98 -18.73 1.07
CA ILE A 199 4.04 -18.19 2.04
C ILE A 199 3.47 -19.31 2.91
N ASP A 200 3.09 -18.93 4.13
CA ASP A 200 2.37 -19.78 5.06
C ASP A 200 0.96 -19.22 5.25
N ILE A 201 -0.05 -19.90 4.70
CA ILE A 201 -1.44 -19.46 4.79
C ILE A 201 -1.96 -19.77 6.19
N SER A 202 -2.22 -18.73 6.95
CA SER A 202 -2.74 -18.85 8.33
C SER A 202 -4.25 -19.10 8.36
N SER A 203 -5.00 -18.47 7.43
CA SER A 203 -6.45 -18.69 7.32
C SER A 203 -6.99 -18.28 5.94
N ILE A 204 -8.10 -18.90 5.55
CA ILE A 204 -8.95 -18.51 4.43
C ILE A 204 -10.37 -18.40 4.96
N THR A 205 -10.98 -17.21 4.90
CA THR A 205 -12.32 -16.96 5.46
C THR A 205 -13.19 -16.20 4.48
N ALA A 206 -14.50 -16.49 4.48
CA ALA A 206 -15.45 -15.71 3.71
C ALA A 206 -15.72 -14.35 4.37
N VAL A 207 -15.80 -13.29 3.56
CA VAL A 207 -16.12 -11.92 3.98
C VAL A 207 -17.17 -11.34 3.03
N GLY A 208 -18.44 -11.54 3.34
CA GLY A 208 -19.53 -11.32 2.40
C GLY A 208 -19.41 -12.32 1.23
N GLU A 209 -19.35 -11.81 0.02
CA GLU A 209 -19.18 -12.62 -1.20
C GLU A 209 -17.70 -12.84 -1.56
N ASP A 210 -16.76 -12.19 -0.84
CA ASP A 210 -15.33 -12.23 -1.09
C ASP A 210 -14.63 -13.28 -0.20
N TRP A 211 -13.41 -13.62 -0.55
CA TRP A 211 -12.52 -14.45 0.28
C TRP A 211 -11.37 -13.61 0.82
N LEU A 212 -11.10 -13.76 2.10
CA LEU A 212 -9.92 -13.19 2.76
C LEU A 212 -8.90 -14.29 2.99
N ILE A 213 -7.72 -14.12 2.42
CA ILE A 213 -6.52 -14.92 2.72
C ILE A 213 -5.62 -14.11 3.63
N ASP A 214 -5.29 -14.68 4.79
CA ASP A 214 -4.29 -14.16 5.74
C ASP A 214 -3.09 -15.09 5.73
N ALA A 215 -1.91 -14.57 5.43
CA ALA A 215 -0.71 -15.36 5.26
C ALA A 215 0.53 -14.62 5.76
N LYS A 216 1.61 -15.38 5.99
CA LYS A 216 2.94 -14.85 6.34
C LYS A 216 3.93 -15.18 5.22
N ILE A 217 4.92 -14.33 5.02
CA ILE A 217 6.11 -14.66 4.20
C ILE A 217 7.04 -15.52 5.04
N LYS A 218 7.57 -16.61 4.43
CA LYS A 218 8.56 -17.51 5.07
C LYS A 218 9.95 -16.95 5.00
#